data_0c4c850df24dd1cba26862c2fb2721c1
#
_entry.id   0c4c850df24dd1cba26862c2fb2721c1
#
_cell.length_a   1.000
_cell.length_b   1.000
_cell.length_c   1.000
_cell.angle_alpha   90.00
_cell.angle_beta   90.00
_cell.angle_gamma   90.00
#
_symmetry.space_group_name_H-M   'P 1'
#
loop_
_entity.id
_entity.type
_entity.pdbx_description
1 polymer ?
#
loop_
_entity_poly.entity_id
_entity_poly.type
_entity_poly.pdbx_seq_one_letter_code
_entity_poly.pdbx_strand_id
1 'polypeptide(L)'
;LIRRQRQMCIRDRSLEEAGAMEYTTIVASPASDSAGFKYIAPYTGSAIGQHWMYNGKHVLIVFDDLSKQAVAYRQMSLTLHRPPGREAYPGDIFYLHSRLLERAVKMSKKNGYGSMTALPIIETQDGDVSAYIPTNVISITDGQIYLQSELFFQGQRPAVDVGISVSRVGGDAQTKAMKQQAGN
;
A
#
# COMPACT_ATOMS: atom_id res chain seq x y z
N LEU A 1 -21.33 -16.11 -1.09
CA LEU A 1 -20.05 -15.48 -0.74
C LEU A 1 -19.55 -14.68 -1.94
N ILE A 2 -19.47 -13.36 -1.78
CA ILE A 2 -19.02 -12.44 -2.83
C ILE A 2 -17.55 -12.76 -3.15
N ARG A 3 -17.18 -12.70 -4.43
CA ARG A 3 -15.85 -13.10 -4.95
C ARG A 3 -14.65 -12.55 -4.14
N ARG A 4 -14.76 -11.32 -3.60
CA ARG A 4 -13.73 -10.68 -2.77
C ARG A 4 -13.60 -11.25 -1.36
N GLN A 5 -14.71 -11.63 -0.71
CA GLN A 5 -14.66 -12.33 0.58
C GLN A 5 -13.99 -13.70 0.43
N ARG A 6 -14.25 -14.39 -0.68
CA ARG A 6 -13.60 -15.65 -1.01
C ARG A 6 -12.08 -15.51 -1.19
N GLN A 7 -11.63 -14.42 -1.84
CA GLN A 7 -10.19 -14.12 -1.99
C GLN A 7 -9.50 -13.85 -0.66
N MET A 8 -10.16 -13.15 0.26
CA MET A 8 -9.63 -12.88 1.61
C MET A 8 -9.46 -14.20 2.38
N CYS A 9 -10.50 -15.05 2.42
CA CYS A 9 -10.42 -16.36 3.08
C CYS A 9 -9.35 -17.29 2.46
N ILE A 10 -9.10 -17.20 1.14
CA ILE A 10 -8.03 -17.98 0.49
C ILE A 10 -6.66 -17.49 0.94
N ARG A 11 -6.46 -16.19 1.06
CA ARG A 11 -5.21 -15.58 1.50
C ARG A 11 -4.90 -15.93 2.95
N ASP A 12 -5.90 -15.81 3.83
CA ASP A 12 -5.76 -16.14 5.25
C ASP A 12 -5.38 -17.62 5.41
N ARG A 13 -6.04 -18.51 4.67
CA ARG A 13 -5.71 -19.94 4.67
C ARG A 13 -4.29 -20.20 4.16
N SER A 14 -3.88 -19.53 3.09
CA SER A 14 -2.52 -19.70 2.55
C SER A 14 -1.45 -19.25 3.55
N LEU A 15 -1.71 -18.19 4.32
CA LEU A 15 -0.82 -17.74 5.39
C LEU A 15 -0.79 -18.72 6.56
N GLU A 16 -1.94 -19.30 6.91
CA GLU A 16 -2.06 -20.30 7.96
C GLU A 16 -1.31 -21.59 7.56
N GLU A 17 -1.54 -22.10 6.34
CA GLU A 17 -0.86 -23.27 5.79
C GLU A 17 0.68 -23.09 5.71
N ALA A 18 1.13 -21.85 5.49
CA ALA A 18 2.55 -21.51 5.50
C ALA A 18 3.12 -21.25 6.92
N GLY A 19 2.32 -21.37 7.97
CA GLY A 19 2.74 -21.03 9.35
C GLY A 19 3.01 -19.54 9.58
N ALA A 20 2.60 -18.67 8.65
CA ALA A 20 2.91 -17.24 8.69
C ALA A 20 2.02 -16.46 9.68
N MET A 21 0.94 -17.04 10.17
CA MET A 21 0.03 -16.39 11.12
C MET A 21 0.67 -16.12 12.48
N GLU A 22 1.76 -16.80 12.84
CA GLU A 22 2.49 -16.56 14.08
C GLU A 22 3.07 -15.15 14.19
N TYR A 23 3.39 -14.53 13.03
CA TYR A 23 3.97 -13.17 12.94
C TYR A 23 3.15 -12.21 12.08
N THR A 24 1.95 -12.61 11.65
CA THR A 24 1.09 -11.79 10.80
C THR A 24 -0.18 -11.39 11.53
N THR A 25 -0.56 -10.11 11.40
CA THR A 25 -1.85 -9.59 11.85
C THR A 25 -2.63 -9.07 10.66
N ILE A 26 -3.87 -9.52 10.53
CA ILE A 26 -4.77 -9.11 9.46
C ILE A 26 -5.78 -8.11 10.01
N VAL A 27 -5.84 -6.92 9.40
CA VAL A 27 -6.87 -5.90 9.66
C VAL A 27 -7.75 -5.83 8.43
N ALA A 28 -8.98 -6.34 8.54
CA ALA A 28 -9.87 -6.49 7.42
C ALA A 28 -11.09 -5.55 7.49
N SER A 29 -11.39 -4.92 6.36
CA SER A 29 -12.67 -4.24 6.12
C SER A 29 -13.23 -4.74 4.78
N PRO A 30 -14.14 -5.73 4.81
CA PRO A 30 -14.70 -6.33 3.62
C PRO A 30 -15.55 -5.36 2.80
N ALA A 31 -15.91 -5.76 1.58
CA ALA A 31 -16.69 -4.93 0.66
C ALA A 31 -18.08 -4.55 1.20
N SER A 32 -18.64 -5.37 2.10
CA SER A 32 -19.92 -5.13 2.77
C SER A 32 -19.89 -4.04 3.82
N ASP A 33 -18.70 -3.69 4.32
CA ASP A 33 -18.55 -2.68 5.36
C ASP A 33 -18.90 -1.27 4.84
N SER A 34 -19.26 -0.40 5.77
CA SER A 34 -19.51 1.00 5.49
C SER A 34 -18.24 1.73 5.05
N ALA A 35 -18.40 2.87 4.38
CA ALA A 35 -17.28 3.72 3.97
C ALA A 35 -16.40 4.14 5.16
N GLY A 36 -16.98 4.35 6.35
CA GLY A 36 -16.25 4.69 7.57
C GLY A 36 -15.25 3.63 7.99
N PHE A 37 -15.62 2.36 7.95
CA PHE A 37 -14.70 1.26 8.27
C PHE A 37 -13.59 1.13 7.24
N LYS A 38 -13.89 1.24 5.94
CA LYS A 38 -12.89 1.24 4.86
C LYS A 38 -11.91 2.40 4.97
N TYR A 39 -12.39 3.55 5.44
CA TYR A 39 -11.56 4.71 5.71
C TYR A 39 -10.59 4.47 6.88
N ILE A 40 -11.06 3.91 8.00
CA ILE A 40 -10.27 3.79 9.23
C ILE A 40 -9.35 2.56 9.25
N ALA A 41 -9.67 1.49 8.54
CA ALA A 41 -8.90 0.23 8.57
C ALA A 41 -7.40 0.41 8.28
N PRO A 42 -6.95 1.16 7.25
CA PRO A 42 -5.53 1.38 7.02
C PRO A 42 -4.83 2.13 8.17
N TYR A 43 -5.52 3.08 8.80
CA TYR A 43 -4.98 3.78 9.99
C TYR A 43 -4.87 2.87 11.19
N THR A 44 -5.82 1.97 11.39
CA THR A 44 -5.77 0.96 12.45
C THR A 44 -4.57 0.03 12.26
N GLY A 45 -4.39 -0.50 11.05
CA GLY A 45 -3.21 -1.32 10.74
C GLY A 45 -1.90 -0.56 10.93
N SER A 46 -1.84 0.70 10.52
CA SER A 46 -0.67 1.55 10.72
C SER A 46 -0.38 1.78 12.21
N ALA A 47 -1.41 2.01 13.04
CA ALA A 47 -1.24 2.22 14.48
C ALA A 47 -0.68 0.96 15.18
N ILE A 48 -1.16 -0.23 14.80
CA ILE A 48 -0.63 -1.51 15.29
C ILE A 48 0.84 -1.66 14.88
N GLY A 49 1.16 -1.40 13.61
CA GLY A 49 2.54 -1.45 13.10
C GLY A 49 3.46 -0.47 13.82
N GLN A 50 2.99 0.75 14.07
CA GLN A 50 3.76 1.76 14.82
C GLN A 50 4.04 1.31 16.26
N HIS A 51 3.07 0.67 16.93
CA HIS A 51 3.29 0.14 18.27
C HIS A 51 4.47 -0.85 18.29
N TRP A 52 4.54 -1.76 17.32
CA TRP A 52 5.67 -2.68 17.24
C TRP A 52 6.99 -1.99 16.86
N MET A 53 6.94 -1.03 15.94
CA MET A 53 8.10 -0.24 15.53
C MET A 53 8.71 0.52 16.72
N TYR A 54 7.87 1.18 17.55
CA TYR A 54 8.34 1.89 18.74
C TYR A 54 8.91 0.96 19.81
N ASN A 55 8.51 -0.31 19.81
CA ASN A 55 9.10 -1.36 20.65
C ASN A 55 10.33 -2.04 20.01
N GLY A 56 10.95 -1.41 19.03
CA GLY A 56 12.21 -1.87 18.42
C GLY A 56 12.04 -2.98 17.37
N LYS A 57 10.81 -3.35 17.01
CA LYS A 57 10.56 -4.38 15.99
C LYS A 57 10.61 -3.82 14.58
N HIS A 58 10.80 -4.71 13.59
CA HIS A 58 10.75 -4.40 12.18
C HIS A 58 9.42 -4.88 11.61
N VAL A 59 8.68 -3.97 10.97
CA VAL A 59 7.32 -4.20 10.48
C VAL A 59 7.26 -4.02 8.98
N LEU A 60 6.62 -4.95 8.29
CA LEU A 60 6.15 -4.78 6.92
C LEU A 60 4.63 -4.62 6.95
N ILE A 61 4.12 -3.53 6.42
CA ILE A 61 2.67 -3.30 6.29
C ILE A 61 2.27 -3.24 4.82
N VAL A 62 1.28 -4.03 4.45
CA VAL A 62 0.71 -4.05 3.09
C VAL A 62 -0.70 -3.49 3.14
N PHE A 63 -0.96 -2.44 2.36
CA PHE A 63 -2.28 -1.84 2.22
C PHE A 63 -2.95 -2.32 0.93
N ASP A 64 -3.86 -3.28 1.03
CA ASP A 64 -4.57 -3.85 -0.13
C ASP A 64 -6.07 -3.51 -0.05
N ASP A 65 -6.57 -2.41 -0.67
CA ASP A 65 -5.77 -1.40 -1.37
C ASP A 65 -6.18 0.03 -0.93
N LEU A 66 -5.32 1.00 -1.19
CA LEU A 66 -5.60 2.40 -0.86
C LEU A 66 -6.52 3.09 -1.88
N SER A 67 -6.70 2.54 -3.08
CA SER A 67 -7.70 3.03 -4.04
C SER A 67 -9.10 2.96 -3.45
N LYS A 68 -9.41 1.87 -2.74
CA LYS A 68 -10.70 1.70 -2.06
C LYS A 68 -10.88 2.61 -0.87
N GLN A 69 -9.80 2.90 -0.14
CA GLN A 69 -9.83 3.92 0.90
C GLN A 69 -10.15 5.30 0.30
N ALA A 70 -9.54 5.67 -0.82
CA ALA A 70 -9.81 6.93 -1.51
C ALA A 70 -11.27 7.04 -1.94
N VAL A 71 -11.84 5.98 -2.53
CA VAL A 71 -13.26 5.92 -2.91
C VAL A 71 -14.17 6.06 -1.69
N ALA A 72 -13.87 5.40 -0.59
CA ALA A 72 -14.63 5.51 0.65
C ALA A 72 -14.59 6.94 1.19
N TYR A 73 -13.42 7.58 1.18
CA TYR A 73 -13.27 8.97 1.62
C TYR A 73 -14.02 9.95 0.72
N ARG A 74 -14.01 9.75 -0.61
CA ARG A 74 -14.82 10.50 -1.56
C ARG A 74 -16.31 10.37 -1.23
N GLN A 75 -16.79 9.15 -1.02
CA GLN A 75 -18.18 8.89 -0.66
C GLN A 75 -18.60 9.63 0.62
N MET A 76 -17.80 9.54 1.66
CA MET A 76 -18.03 10.24 2.94
C MET A 76 -18.07 11.75 2.74
N SER A 77 -17.11 12.30 2.00
CA SER A 77 -17.00 13.73 1.74
C SER A 77 -18.19 14.28 0.97
N LEU A 78 -18.67 13.54 -0.05
CA LEU A 78 -19.88 13.91 -0.80
C LEU A 78 -21.13 13.83 0.07
N THR A 79 -21.25 12.83 0.93
CA THR A 79 -22.37 12.71 1.89
C THR A 79 -22.38 13.88 2.89
N LEU A 80 -21.20 14.39 3.25
CA LEU A 80 -21.06 15.57 4.12
C LEU A 80 -21.14 16.88 3.35
N HIS A 81 -21.54 16.88 2.09
CA HIS A 81 -21.65 18.04 1.22
C HIS A 81 -20.36 18.88 1.12
N ARG A 82 -19.18 18.27 1.25
CA ARG A 82 -17.92 18.93 0.99
C ARG A 82 -17.76 19.21 -0.51
N PRO A 83 -17.25 20.37 -0.91
CA PRO A 83 -17.08 20.70 -2.32
C PRO A 83 -16.15 19.70 -3.01
N PRO A 84 -16.58 19.08 -4.11
CA PRO A 84 -15.76 18.15 -4.86
C PRO A 84 -14.70 18.88 -5.70
N GLY A 85 -13.51 18.27 -5.78
CA GLY A 85 -12.44 18.67 -6.69
C GLY A 85 -12.33 17.73 -7.90
N ARG A 86 -11.11 17.51 -8.38
CA ARG A 86 -10.82 16.62 -9.50
C ARG A 86 -11.36 15.21 -9.24
N GLU A 87 -12.05 14.63 -10.22
CA GLU A 87 -12.68 13.30 -10.16
C GLU A 87 -13.63 13.13 -8.96
N ALA A 88 -14.25 14.23 -8.54
CA ALA A 88 -15.12 14.33 -7.37
C ALA A 88 -14.46 13.97 -6.03
N TYR A 89 -13.14 13.88 -5.96
CA TYR A 89 -12.41 13.77 -4.72
C TYR A 89 -12.38 15.09 -3.95
N PRO A 90 -12.40 15.06 -2.61
CA PRO A 90 -12.22 16.29 -1.82
C PRO A 90 -10.80 16.85 -1.98
N GLY A 91 -10.63 18.16 -1.75
CA GLY A 91 -9.35 18.85 -1.95
C GLY A 91 -8.20 18.33 -1.08
N ASP A 92 -8.50 17.65 0.02
CA ASP A 92 -7.52 17.04 0.93
C ASP A 92 -7.22 15.56 0.67
N ILE A 93 -7.59 15.04 -0.51
CA ILE A 93 -7.35 13.62 -0.86
C ILE A 93 -5.86 13.25 -0.83
N PHE A 94 -4.97 14.15 -1.22
CA PHE A 94 -3.53 13.92 -1.11
C PHE A 94 -3.12 13.70 0.35
N TYR A 95 -3.64 14.49 1.25
CA TYR A 95 -3.35 14.39 2.69
C TYR A 95 -3.88 13.11 3.32
N LEU A 96 -4.95 12.50 2.77
CA LEU A 96 -5.43 11.19 3.20
C LEU A 96 -4.32 10.14 3.17
N HIS A 97 -3.59 10.06 2.08
CA HIS A 97 -2.53 9.07 1.88
C HIS A 97 -1.18 9.51 2.43
N SER A 98 -0.81 10.79 2.32
CA SER A 98 0.48 11.27 2.82
C SER A 98 0.59 11.11 4.34
N ARG A 99 -0.43 11.50 5.10
CA ARG A 99 -0.43 11.31 6.57
C ARG A 99 -0.44 9.85 7.02
N LEU A 100 -0.83 8.92 6.16
CA LEU A 100 -0.78 7.49 6.42
C LEU A 100 0.61 6.92 6.11
N LEU A 101 1.14 7.23 4.93
CA LEU A 101 2.37 6.62 4.41
C LEU A 101 3.64 7.20 5.03
N GLU A 102 3.65 8.48 5.39
CA GLU A 102 4.78 9.14 6.07
C GLU A 102 5.05 8.60 7.49
N ARG A 103 4.18 7.74 8.01
CA ARG A 103 4.42 7.02 9.27
C ARG A 103 5.40 5.85 9.12
N ALA A 104 5.62 5.38 7.89
CA ALA A 104 6.60 4.35 7.60
C ALA A 104 8.01 4.96 7.66
N VAL A 105 8.85 4.48 8.58
CA VAL A 105 10.15 5.08 8.87
C VAL A 105 11.11 4.08 9.50
N LYS A 106 12.40 4.35 9.38
CA LYS A 106 13.45 3.72 10.19
C LYS A 106 13.80 4.61 11.37
N MET A 107 13.56 4.11 12.58
CA MET A 107 13.87 4.83 13.82
C MET A 107 15.38 4.91 14.06
N SER A 108 15.82 6.00 14.67
CA SER A 108 17.20 6.13 15.12
C SER A 108 17.52 5.16 16.27
N LYS A 109 18.82 4.90 16.52
CA LYS A 109 19.28 4.07 17.65
C LYS A 109 18.75 4.58 18.99
N LYS A 110 18.69 5.89 19.17
CA LYS A 110 18.18 6.55 20.38
C LYS A 110 16.71 6.23 20.63
N ASN A 111 15.93 5.97 19.57
CA ASN A 111 14.50 5.73 19.62
C ASN A 111 14.13 4.25 19.39
N GLY A 112 15.01 3.32 19.78
CA GLY A 112 14.69 1.88 19.75
C GLY A 112 15.05 1.16 18.46
N TYR A 113 15.49 1.86 17.39
CA TYR A 113 15.97 1.28 16.13
C TYR A 113 14.95 0.41 15.36
N GLY A 114 13.69 0.44 15.72
CA GLY A 114 12.62 -0.21 14.97
C GLY A 114 12.43 0.36 13.56
N SER A 115 11.65 -0.31 12.73
CA SER A 115 11.31 0.19 11.39
C SER A 115 9.93 -0.26 10.95
N MET A 116 9.32 0.53 10.08
CA MET A 116 8.10 0.15 9.36
C MET A 116 8.28 0.45 7.88
N THR A 117 8.09 -0.56 7.05
CA THR A 117 8.08 -0.45 5.59
C THR A 117 6.65 -0.61 5.11
N ALA A 118 6.17 0.34 4.31
CA ALA A 118 4.82 0.33 3.77
C ALA A 118 4.82 -0.03 2.28
N LEU A 119 3.98 -0.98 1.90
CA LEU A 119 3.70 -1.35 0.51
C LEU A 119 2.23 -1.02 0.21
N PRO A 120 1.92 0.19 -0.26
CA PRO A 120 0.58 0.55 -0.70
C PRO A 120 0.29 -0.06 -2.07
N ILE A 121 -0.84 -0.76 -2.18
CA ILE A 121 -1.35 -1.24 -3.47
C ILE A 121 -2.36 -0.22 -4.00
N ILE A 122 -2.19 0.16 -5.26
CA ILE A 122 -3.09 1.06 -5.99
C ILE A 122 -3.60 0.35 -7.24
N GLU A 123 -4.91 0.31 -7.41
CA GLU A 123 -5.53 -0.16 -8.65
C GLU A 123 -5.40 0.91 -9.73
N THR A 124 -4.91 0.53 -10.90
CA THR A 124 -4.96 1.35 -12.12
C THR A 124 -6.06 0.85 -13.04
N GLN A 125 -6.67 1.73 -13.84
CA GLN A 125 -7.56 1.36 -14.93
C GLN A 125 -6.74 1.31 -16.22
N ASP A 126 -6.79 0.20 -16.92
CA ASP A 126 -6.06 -0.02 -18.17
C ASP A 126 -4.56 0.30 -18.11
N GLY A 127 -3.96 0.12 -16.92
CA GLY A 127 -2.54 0.41 -16.71
C GLY A 127 -2.19 1.90 -16.63
N ASP A 128 -3.17 2.81 -16.57
CA ASP A 128 -2.93 4.26 -16.52
C ASP A 128 -2.38 4.70 -15.15
N VAL A 129 -1.07 4.85 -15.07
CA VAL A 129 -0.37 5.38 -13.89
C VAL A 129 -0.45 6.90 -13.78
N SER A 130 -0.93 7.60 -14.83
CA SER A 130 -1.08 9.06 -14.84
C SER A 130 -2.39 9.55 -14.22
N ALA A 131 -3.28 8.64 -13.85
CA ALA A 131 -4.52 8.94 -13.14
C ALA A 131 -4.27 9.62 -11.79
N TYR A 132 -5.30 10.27 -11.25
CA TYR A 132 -5.15 11.16 -10.09
C TYR A 132 -4.61 10.47 -8.82
N ILE A 133 -5.20 9.36 -8.42
CA ILE A 133 -4.77 8.64 -7.20
C ILE A 133 -3.40 7.98 -7.38
N PRO A 134 -3.10 7.26 -8.49
CA PRO A 134 -1.76 6.71 -8.71
C PRO A 134 -0.66 7.77 -8.66
N THR A 135 -0.82 8.91 -9.34
CA THR A 135 0.18 9.99 -9.34
C THR A 135 0.42 10.58 -7.96
N ASN A 136 -0.63 10.75 -7.15
CA ASN A 136 -0.50 11.21 -5.77
C ASN A 136 0.34 10.23 -4.95
N VAL A 137 0.05 8.93 -5.02
CA VAL A 137 0.76 7.92 -4.20
C VAL A 137 2.20 7.73 -4.67
N ILE A 138 2.47 7.75 -5.98
CA ILE A 138 3.84 7.73 -6.53
C ILE A 138 4.65 8.93 -6.01
N SER A 139 4.03 10.11 -5.88
CA SER A 139 4.73 11.29 -5.36
C SER A 139 5.03 11.23 -3.86
N ILE A 140 4.21 10.53 -3.08
CA ILE A 140 4.40 10.34 -1.63
C ILE A 140 5.46 9.26 -1.36
N THR A 141 5.46 8.17 -2.11
CA THR A 141 6.35 7.01 -1.91
C THR A 141 7.71 7.20 -2.59
N ASP A 142 8.66 6.32 -2.26
CA ASP A 142 10.02 6.35 -2.82
C ASP A 142 10.15 5.70 -4.21
N GLY A 143 9.05 5.47 -4.87
CA GLY A 143 8.98 4.86 -6.20
C GLY A 143 7.78 3.95 -6.36
N GLN A 144 7.76 3.16 -7.42
CA GLN A 144 6.68 2.23 -7.72
C GLN A 144 7.22 0.90 -8.25
N ILE A 145 6.51 -0.17 -7.94
CA ILE A 145 6.62 -1.48 -8.59
C ILE A 145 5.40 -1.61 -9.51
N TYR A 146 5.63 -1.60 -10.82
CA TYR A 146 4.55 -1.69 -11.81
C TYR A 146 4.30 -3.14 -12.20
N LEU A 147 3.04 -3.59 -12.07
CA LEU A 147 2.59 -4.91 -12.45
C LEU A 147 1.79 -4.83 -13.75
N GLN A 148 2.26 -5.51 -14.79
CA GLN A 148 1.68 -5.44 -16.12
C GLN A 148 0.84 -6.69 -16.43
N SER A 149 -0.39 -6.48 -16.90
CA SER A 149 -1.33 -7.56 -17.19
C SER A 149 -0.84 -8.52 -18.28
N GLU A 150 -0.20 -7.98 -19.31
CA GLU A 150 0.36 -8.77 -20.42
C GLU A 150 1.42 -9.76 -19.93
N LEU A 151 2.33 -9.34 -19.06
CA LEU A 151 3.34 -10.21 -18.47
C LEU A 151 2.71 -11.31 -17.61
N PHE A 152 1.64 -10.97 -16.87
CA PHE A 152 0.90 -11.94 -16.10
C PHE A 152 0.26 -13.03 -16.98
N PHE A 153 -0.36 -12.64 -18.10
CA PHE A 153 -0.97 -13.59 -19.04
C PHE A 153 0.08 -14.42 -19.78
N GLN A 154 1.30 -13.89 -19.97
CA GLN A 154 2.44 -14.64 -20.50
C GLN A 154 3.03 -15.64 -19.49
N GLY A 155 2.53 -15.67 -18.25
CA GLY A 155 2.97 -16.60 -17.20
C GLY A 155 4.09 -16.06 -16.32
N GLN A 156 4.56 -14.83 -16.52
CA GLN A 156 5.55 -14.22 -15.65
C GLN A 156 4.93 -13.86 -14.29
N ARG A 157 5.48 -14.42 -13.22
CA ARG A 157 5.00 -14.19 -11.84
C ARG A 157 6.18 -14.04 -10.89
N PRO A 158 6.33 -12.87 -10.24
CA PRO A 158 5.49 -11.66 -10.35
C PRO A 158 5.61 -10.99 -11.72
N ALA A 159 4.51 -10.36 -12.18
CA ALA A 159 4.40 -9.70 -13.49
C ALA A 159 4.99 -8.27 -13.44
N VAL A 160 6.21 -8.14 -12.93
CA VAL A 160 6.88 -6.85 -12.75
C VAL A 160 7.46 -6.36 -14.07
N ASP A 161 7.06 -5.18 -14.48
CA ASP A 161 7.71 -4.46 -15.58
C ASP A 161 8.90 -3.66 -15.00
N VAL A 162 10.09 -4.10 -15.35
CA VAL A 162 11.35 -3.50 -14.87
C VAL A 162 11.61 -2.14 -15.49
N GLY A 163 11.10 -1.88 -16.68
CA GLY A 163 11.32 -0.61 -17.41
C GLY A 163 10.56 0.57 -16.79
N ILE A 164 9.37 0.31 -16.25
CA ILE A 164 8.51 1.34 -15.63
C ILE A 164 8.65 1.38 -14.10
N SER A 165 9.14 0.30 -13.50
CA SER A 165 9.38 0.25 -12.05
C SER A 165 10.59 1.09 -11.66
N VAL A 166 10.43 1.94 -10.65
CA VAL A 166 11.47 2.89 -10.23
C VAL A 166 11.59 2.89 -8.71
N SER A 167 12.83 2.93 -8.21
CA SER A 167 13.13 3.25 -6.81
C SER A 167 14.02 4.47 -6.74
N ARG A 168 13.56 5.53 -6.04
CA ARG A 168 14.32 6.78 -5.89
C ARG A 168 15.48 6.66 -4.89
N VAL A 169 15.37 5.77 -3.92
CA VAL A 169 16.34 5.61 -2.81
C VAL A 169 16.97 4.23 -2.74
N GLY A 170 16.43 3.23 -3.46
CA GLY A 170 16.88 1.85 -3.40
C GLY A 170 18.36 1.66 -3.73
N GLY A 171 18.91 2.52 -4.56
CA GLY A 171 20.35 2.52 -4.90
C GLY A 171 21.26 2.69 -3.69
N ASP A 172 20.84 3.37 -2.64
CA ASP A 172 21.66 3.59 -1.45
C ASP A 172 21.78 2.35 -0.56
N ALA A 173 20.79 1.46 -0.64
CA ALA A 173 20.79 0.17 0.06
C ALA A 173 21.54 -0.94 -0.69
N GLN A 174 21.87 -0.75 -1.97
CA GLN A 174 22.52 -1.74 -2.81
C GLN A 174 24.00 -1.89 -2.47
N THR A 175 24.50 -3.12 -2.54
CA THR A 175 25.94 -3.39 -2.51
C THR A 175 26.63 -2.85 -3.78
N LYS A 176 27.95 -2.63 -3.71
CA LYS A 176 28.72 -2.17 -4.89
C LYS A 176 28.54 -3.09 -6.09
N ALA A 177 28.50 -4.40 -5.87
CA ALA A 177 28.31 -5.40 -6.92
C ALA A 177 26.92 -5.25 -7.57
N MET A 178 25.87 -5.07 -6.78
CA MET A 178 24.51 -4.84 -7.32
C MET A 178 24.43 -3.54 -8.13
N LYS A 179 25.02 -2.45 -7.62
CA LYS A 179 25.03 -1.17 -8.36
C LYS A 179 25.72 -1.27 -9.72
N GLN A 180 26.76 -2.10 -9.85
CA GLN A 180 27.49 -2.29 -11.10
C GLN A 180 26.75 -3.21 -12.08
N GLN A 181 26.00 -4.19 -11.61
CA GLN A 181 25.34 -5.20 -12.45
C GLN A 181 23.87 -4.87 -12.76
N ALA A 182 23.16 -4.17 -11.89
CA ALA A 182 21.73 -3.91 -12.07
C ALA A 182 21.43 -2.78 -13.07
N GLY A 183 22.44 -2.07 -13.57
CA GLY A 183 22.27 -1.01 -14.58
C GLY A 183 22.56 -1.44 -16.03
N ASN A 184 22.87 -2.72 -16.23
CA ASN A 184 23.08 -3.33 -17.54
C ASN A 184 21.89 -4.27 -17.84
#